data_01d8402f866f4e716d41349ed4f502d1
#
_entry.id   01d8402f866f4e716d41349ed4f502d1
#
_cell.length_a   1.000
_cell.length_b   1.000
_cell.length_c   1.000
_cell.angle_alpha   90.00
_cell.angle_beta   90.00
_cell.angle_gamma   90.00
#
_symmetry.space_group_name_H-M   'P 1'
#
loop_
_entity.id
_entity.type
_entity.pdbx_description
1 polymer ?
#
loop_
_entity_poly.entity_id
_entity_poly.type
_entity_poly.pdbx_seq_one_letter_code
_entity_poly.pdbx_strand_id
1 'polypeptide(L)'
;NDWWARTGEWVEEPNQRRGGESGVQLLIPETPEQPLLYSKRQINHMFFSLRYPFGHPTALREKNAIQALERLGAKVPKLVFYGAVKKDKDWYALLITEELTDFISLDQWYAQQLEQPVDHASVSSVLEQIAHNFYKMHLAGWKHGCCYAKHVFIKTIPQQPAEVAFIDLEKARRRWPAHRAALHDIKQLG
;
A
#
# COMPACT_ATOMS: atom_id res chain seq x y z
N ASN A 1 18.63 -15.48 -3.79
CA ASN A 1 17.26 -15.89 -3.43
C ASN A 1 16.40 -15.82 -4.68
N ASP A 2 15.86 -16.96 -5.11
CA ASP A 2 14.90 -16.98 -6.22
C ASP A 2 13.50 -16.62 -5.71
N TRP A 3 13.20 -15.33 -5.67
CA TRP A 3 11.90 -14.82 -5.24
C TRP A 3 10.73 -15.31 -6.11
N TRP A 4 11.00 -15.65 -7.37
CA TRP A 4 9.95 -16.11 -8.29
C TRP A 4 9.48 -17.53 -7.96
N ALA A 5 10.35 -18.37 -7.40
CA ALA A 5 10.04 -19.74 -7.00
C ALA A 5 9.34 -19.81 -5.63
N ARG A 6 9.44 -18.78 -4.79
CA ARG A 6 8.80 -18.76 -3.48
C ARG A 6 7.29 -18.58 -3.63
N THR A 7 6.51 -19.48 -3.05
CA THR A 7 5.05 -19.44 -3.02
C THR A 7 4.56 -19.42 -1.59
N GLY A 8 3.36 -18.93 -1.35
CA GLY A 8 2.71 -18.86 -0.05
C GLY A 8 1.20 -19.06 -0.16
N GLU A 9 0.49 -18.80 0.91
CA GLU A 9 -0.96 -18.87 0.95
C GLU A 9 -1.56 -17.60 0.33
N TRP A 10 -2.62 -17.75 -0.46
CA TRP A 10 -3.33 -16.60 -1.02
C TRP A 10 -4.10 -15.86 0.07
N VAL A 11 -3.79 -14.59 0.26
CA VAL A 11 -4.59 -13.64 1.05
C VAL A 11 -5.52 -12.83 0.17
N GLU A 12 -5.15 -12.64 -1.10
CA GLU A 12 -6.02 -12.17 -2.17
C GLU A 12 -5.82 -13.10 -3.37
N GLU A 13 -6.86 -13.88 -3.68
CA GLU A 13 -6.89 -14.73 -4.87
C GLU A 13 -6.67 -13.90 -6.13
N PRO A 14 -6.00 -14.47 -7.16
CA PRO A 14 -5.77 -13.78 -8.41
C PRO A 14 -7.09 -13.30 -9.04
N ASN A 15 -7.19 -12.00 -9.20
CA ASN A 15 -8.37 -11.32 -9.70
C ASN A 15 -8.09 -10.81 -11.12
N GLN A 16 -8.91 -11.22 -12.06
CA GLN A 16 -8.80 -10.81 -13.47
C GLN A 16 -9.43 -9.45 -13.69
N ARG A 17 -8.63 -8.47 -14.09
CA ARG A 17 -9.09 -7.13 -14.46
C ARG A 17 -8.35 -6.63 -15.70
N ARG A 18 -9.10 -6.06 -16.66
CA ARG A 18 -8.53 -5.39 -17.86
C ARG A 18 -7.56 -6.26 -18.65
N GLY A 19 -7.83 -7.57 -18.75
CA GLY A 19 -6.97 -8.50 -19.46
C GLY A 19 -5.69 -8.90 -18.73
N GLY A 20 -5.55 -8.51 -17.46
CA GLY A 20 -4.45 -8.91 -16.59
C GLY A 20 -4.94 -9.54 -15.30
N GLU A 21 -4.03 -10.14 -14.58
CA GLU A 21 -4.26 -10.85 -13.33
C GLU A 21 -3.36 -10.27 -12.22
N SER A 22 -3.91 -10.15 -11.00
CA SER A 22 -3.17 -9.71 -9.83
C SER A 22 -3.69 -10.41 -8.59
N GLY A 23 -2.80 -10.95 -7.77
CA GLY A 23 -3.11 -11.58 -6.49
C GLY A 23 -1.99 -11.35 -5.47
N VAL A 24 -2.27 -11.61 -4.19
CA VAL A 24 -1.32 -11.43 -3.10
C VAL A 24 -1.21 -12.71 -2.27
N GLN A 25 0.01 -13.18 -2.07
CA GLN A 25 0.33 -14.32 -1.22
C GLN A 25 1.04 -13.85 0.05
N LEU A 26 0.75 -14.50 1.17
CA LEU A 26 1.52 -14.41 2.40
C LEU A 26 2.65 -15.45 2.34
N LEU A 27 3.88 -14.99 2.40
CA LEU A 27 5.06 -15.85 2.49
C LEU A 27 5.45 -16.01 3.95
N ILE A 28 5.35 -17.25 4.45
CA ILE A 28 5.78 -17.57 5.81
C ILE A 28 7.30 -17.58 5.85
N PRO A 29 7.94 -16.92 6.83
CA PRO A 29 9.38 -16.87 6.95
C PRO A 29 9.96 -18.26 7.31
N GLU A 30 11.23 -18.47 6.95
CA GLU A 30 11.95 -19.71 7.26
C GLU A 30 12.31 -19.80 8.76
N THR A 31 12.45 -18.65 9.41
CA THR A 31 12.73 -18.56 10.85
C THR A 31 11.81 -17.57 11.53
N PRO A 32 11.43 -17.78 12.82
CA PRO A 32 10.50 -16.92 13.53
C PRO A 32 10.93 -15.44 13.66
N GLU A 33 12.23 -15.16 13.54
CA GLU A 33 12.79 -13.82 13.67
C GLU A 33 12.63 -12.98 12.39
N GLN A 34 12.32 -13.64 11.27
CA GLN A 34 12.11 -12.95 10.01
C GLN A 34 10.68 -12.42 9.92
N PRO A 35 10.47 -11.23 9.35
CA PRO A 35 9.12 -10.70 9.17
C PRO A 35 8.32 -11.54 8.17
N LEU A 36 7.00 -11.56 8.34
CA LEU A 36 6.07 -12.01 7.32
C LEU A 36 6.22 -11.13 6.08
N LEU A 37 6.07 -11.74 4.90
CA LEU A 37 6.22 -11.04 3.64
C LEU A 37 4.93 -11.17 2.81
N TYR A 38 4.50 -10.09 2.20
CA TYR A 38 3.43 -10.09 1.21
C TYR A 38 4.02 -10.07 -0.20
N SER A 39 3.63 -11.05 -1.01
CA SER A 39 4.09 -11.25 -2.39
C SER A 39 2.96 -10.95 -3.37
N LYS A 40 2.94 -9.75 -3.93
CA LYS A 40 2.00 -9.36 -4.98
C LYS A 40 2.52 -9.86 -6.31
N ARG A 41 1.75 -10.72 -6.97
CA ARG A 41 2.05 -11.32 -8.28
C ARG A 41 1.12 -10.78 -9.32
N GLN A 42 1.65 -10.39 -10.47
CA GLN A 42 0.88 -9.84 -11.57
C GLN A 42 1.26 -10.50 -12.89
N ILE A 43 0.23 -10.77 -13.72
CA ILE A 43 0.40 -11.19 -15.12
C ILE A 43 -0.41 -10.21 -15.97
N ASN A 44 0.24 -9.54 -16.93
CA ASN A 44 -0.38 -8.57 -17.84
C ASN A 44 -1.22 -7.46 -17.16
N HIS A 45 -1.03 -7.23 -15.88
CA HIS A 45 -1.72 -6.15 -15.16
C HIS A 45 -1.01 -4.81 -15.42
N MET A 46 -1.38 -4.16 -16.53
CA MET A 46 -0.58 -3.12 -17.17
C MET A 46 -1.10 -1.71 -16.91
N PHE A 47 -0.19 -0.74 -16.95
CA PHE A 47 -0.51 0.68 -17.12
C PHE A 47 0.24 1.25 -18.32
N PHE A 48 -0.28 2.32 -18.89
CA PHE A 48 0.30 3.05 -20.01
C PHE A 48 0.61 4.48 -19.60
N SER A 49 1.70 5.04 -20.12
CA SER A 49 2.10 6.43 -19.90
C SER A 49 3.01 6.89 -21.04
N LEU A 50 3.33 8.20 -21.08
CA LEU A 50 4.29 8.72 -22.07
C LEU A 50 5.66 8.03 -21.96
N ARG A 51 6.09 7.66 -20.77
CA ARG A 51 7.35 6.93 -20.55
C ARG A 51 7.25 5.44 -20.91
N TYR A 52 6.07 4.87 -20.84
CA TYR A 52 5.80 3.45 -21.12
C TYR A 52 4.63 3.35 -22.12
N PRO A 53 4.85 3.75 -23.39
CA PRO A 53 3.76 3.77 -24.39
C PRO A 53 3.26 2.37 -24.74
N PHE A 54 4.11 1.36 -24.59
CA PHE A 54 3.73 -0.04 -24.82
C PHE A 54 3.26 -0.77 -23.54
N GLY A 55 3.06 -0.02 -22.47
CA GLY A 55 2.64 -0.55 -21.18
C GLY A 55 3.78 -1.07 -20.32
N HIS A 56 3.53 -1.15 -19.01
CA HIS A 56 4.40 -1.76 -18.01
C HIS A 56 3.55 -2.25 -16.83
N PRO A 57 3.94 -3.32 -16.11
CA PRO A 57 3.19 -3.80 -14.94
C PRO A 57 2.96 -2.71 -13.88
N THR A 58 1.73 -2.68 -13.32
CA THR A 58 1.36 -1.67 -12.33
C THR A 58 2.15 -1.77 -11.03
N ALA A 59 2.71 -2.94 -10.72
CA ALA A 59 3.65 -3.13 -9.61
C ALA A 59 4.85 -2.17 -9.64
N LEU A 60 5.28 -1.70 -10.82
CA LEU A 60 6.30 -0.64 -10.93
C LEU A 60 5.83 0.68 -10.33
N ARG A 61 4.56 1.03 -10.53
CA ARG A 61 3.98 2.25 -9.93
C ARG A 61 3.95 2.15 -8.42
N GLU A 62 3.50 1.02 -7.90
CA GLU A 62 3.45 0.75 -6.47
C GLU A 62 4.85 0.81 -5.85
N LYS A 63 5.83 0.13 -6.44
CA LYS A 63 7.24 0.21 -6.04
C LYS A 63 7.76 1.66 -6.00
N ASN A 64 7.49 2.44 -7.04
CA ASN A 64 7.95 3.83 -7.11
C ASN A 64 7.24 4.72 -6.07
N ALA A 65 5.96 4.46 -5.80
CA ALA A 65 5.19 5.17 -4.78
C ALA A 65 5.70 4.85 -3.38
N ILE A 66 5.91 3.57 -3.04
CA ILE A 66 6.51 3.14 -1.77
C ILE A 66 7.82 3.89 -1.53
N GLN A 67 8.75 3.84 -2.47
CA GLN A 67 10.05 4.49 -2.33
C GLN A 67 9.95 6.03 -2.23
N ALA A 68 8.99 6.64 -2.90
CA ALA A 68 8.80 8.08 -2.83
C ALA A 68 8.18 8.52 -1.51
N LEU A 69 7.17 7.81 -1.02
CA LEU A 69 6.50 8.12 0.24
C LEU A 69 7.40 7.85 1.45
N GLU A 70 8.19 6.78 1.41
CA GLU A 70 9.22 6.50 2.42
C GLU A 70 10.22 7.66 2.56
N ARG A 71 10.71 8.22 1.42
CA ARG A 71 11.59 9.40 1.43
C ARG A 71 10.93 10.67 1.98
N LEU A 72 9.61 10.76 1.92
CA LEU A 72 8.83 11.85 2.51
C LEU A 72 8.56 11.62 4.01
N GLY A 73 9.05 10.51 4.58
CA GLY A 73 8.81 10.14 5.97
C GLY A 73 7.39 9.64 6.23
N ALA A 74 6.64 9.25 5.20
CA ALA A 74 5.40 8.52 5.37
C ALA A 74 5.70 7.04 5.58
N LYS A 75 4.99 6.40 6.51
CA LYS A 75 5.15 4.97 6.76
C LYS A 75 4.42 4.18 5.67
N VAL A 76 5.10 3.25 5.10
CA VAL A 76 4.63 2.32 4.06
C VAL A 76 5.25 0.96 4.31
N PRO A 77 4.72 -0.14 3.77
CA PRO A 77 5.39 -1.44 3.85
C PRO A 77 6.81 -1.35 3.29
N LYS A 78 7.77 -1.92 4.00
CA LYS A 78 9.16 -1.92 3.56
C LYS A 78 9.30 -2.79 2.31
N LEU A 79 9.86 -2.22 1.25
CA LEU A 79 10.11 -2.92 0.00
C LEU A 79 11.28 -3.90 0.15
N VAL A 80 11.03 -5.18 -0.08
CA VAL A 80 12.03 -6.26 -0.05
C VAL A 80 12.54 -6.57 -1.46
N PHE A 81 11.61 -6.72 -2.41
CA PHE A 81 11.96 -7.08 -3.78
C PHE A 81 10.97 -6.50 -4.79
N TYR A 82 11.46 -6.15 -5.95
CA TYR A 82 10.67 -5.89 -7.13
C TYR A 82 11.36 -6.48 -8.36
N GLY A 83 10.61 -7.22 -9.17
CA GLY A 83 11.04 -7.72 -10.46
C GLY A 83 9.92 -7.65 -11.49
N ALA A 84 10.27 -7.38 -12.73
CA ALA A 84 9.36 -7.48 -13.86
C ALA A 84 10.11 -8.10 -15.04
N VAL A 85 9.51 -9.07 -15.69
CA VAL A 85 10.08 -9.78 -16.82
C VAL A 85 9.01 -10.00 -17.88
N LYS A 86 9.40 -9.85 -19.14
CA LYS A 86 8.57 -10.21 -20.28
C LYS A 86 9.02 -11.58 -20.80
N LYS A 87 8.10 -12.53 -20.82
CA LYS A 87 8.31 -13.85 -21.41
C LYS A 87 7.30 -14.02 -22.55
N ASP A 88 7.78 -14.25 -23.75
CA ASP A 88 6.97 -14.29 -24.97
C ASP A 88 6.13 -13.02 -25.16
N LYS A 89 4.81 -13.12 -25.01
CA LYS A 89 3.87 -11.99 -25.11
C LYS A 89 3.45 -11.43 -23.76
N ASP A 90 3.72 -12.15 -22.66
CA ASP A 90 3.21 -11.83 -21.33
C ASP A 90 4.22 -11.15 -20.44
N TRP A 91 3.74 -10.17 -19.69
CA TRP A 91 4.48 -9.53 -18.61
C TRP A 91 4.16 -10.20 -17.28
N TYR A 92 5.22 -10.55 -16.56
CA TYR A 92 5.16 -11.02 -15.18
C TYR A 92 5.79 -9.99 -14.27
N ALA A 93 5.15 -9.67 -13.16
CA ALA A 93 5.71 -8.79 -12.15
C ALA A 93 5.54 -9.37 -10.75
N LEU A 94 6.52 -9.09 -9.90
CA LEU A 94 6.58 -9.52 -8.52
C LEU A 94 7.01 -8.35 -7.66
N LEU A 95 6.21 -8.03 -6.65
CA LEU A 95 6.50 -7.03 -5.63
C LEU A 95 6.40 -7.70 -4.26
N ILE A 96 7.48 -7.63 -3.47
CA ILE A 96 7.51 -8.21 -2.12
C ILE A 96 7.76 -7.10 -1.12
N THR A 97 6.91 -7.07 -0.09
CA THR A 97 6.98 -6.12 1.02
C THR A 97 6.94 -6.85 2.36
N GLU A 98 7.54 -6.26 3.39
CA GLU A 98 7.37 -6.72 4.76
C GLU A 98 5.98 -6.38 5.29
N GLU A 99 5.48 -7.21 6.20
CA GLU A 99 4.26 -6.93 6.95
C GLU A 99 4.40 -5.66 7.79
N LEU A 100 3.30 -4.95 7.93
CA LEU A 100 3.15 -3.88 8.92
C LEU A 100 2.74 -4.51 10.27
N THR A 101 3.72 -4.96 11.03
CA THR A 101 3.50 -5.67 12.31
C THR A 101 2.77 -4.78 13.33
N ASP A 102 1.73 -5.31 13.97
CA ASP A 102 0.86 -4.64 14.94
C ASP A 102 0.01 -3.49 14.36
N PHE A 103 -0.08 -3.37 13.06
CA PHE A 103 -1.02 -2.44 12.44
C PHE A 103 -2.33 -3.14 12.11
N ILE A 104 -3.44 -2.41 12.28
CA ILE A 104 -4.77 -2.79 11.81
C ILE A 104 -5.28 -1.74 10.84
N SER A 105 -6.18 -2.11 9.95
CA SER A 105 -6.77 -1.15 9.03
C SER A 105 -7.72 -0.18 9.75
N LEU A 106 -7.90 1.02 9.18
CA LEU A 106 -8.74 2.07 9.78
C LEU A 106 -10.20 1.61 9.98
N ASP A 107 -10.75 0.81 9.06
CA ASP A 107 -12.08 0.25 9.21
C ASP A 107 -12.16 -0.76 10.36
N GLN A 108 -11.16 -1.62 10.54
CA GLN A 108 -11.07 -2.52 11.69
C GLN A 108 -10.90 -1.75 12.99
N TRP A 109 -10.01 -0.74 13.00
CA TRP A 109 -9.81 0.11 14.17
C TRP A 109 -11.11 0.83 14.55
N TYR A 110 -11.82 1.38 13.57
CA TYR A 110 -13.10 2.06 13.81
C TYR A 110 -14.16 1.09 14.37
N ALA A 111 -14.26 -0.13 13.84
CA ALA A 111 -15.16 -1.16 14.36
C ALA A 111 -14.86 -1.46 15.84
N GLN A 112 -13.61 -1.59 16.22
CA GLN A 112 -13.20 -1.79 17.61
C GLN A 112 -13.62 -0.62 18.53
N GLN A 113 -13.58 0.63 18.04
CA GLN A 113 -14.01 1.79 18.81
C GLN A 113 -15.53 1.80 19.08
N LEU A 114 -16.33 1.14 18.24
CA LEU A 114 -17.77 1.03 18.46
C LEU A 114 -18.15 -0.01 19.54
N GLU A 115 -17.25 -0.95 19.81
CA GLU A 115 -17.46 -2.03 20.79
C GLU A 115 -17.00 -1.68 22.21
N GLN A 116 -16.26 -0.58 22.37
CA GLN A 116 -15.65 -0.17 23.63
C GLN A 116 -15.97 1.30 23.95
N PRO A 117 -15.88 1.72 25.24
CA PRO A 117 -15.95 3.13 25.58
C PRO A 117 -14.91 3.95 24.79
N VAL A 118 -15.37 5.01 24.12
CA VAL A 118 -14.51 5.82 23.25
C VAL A 118 -13.46 6.55 24.09
N ASP A 119 -12.19 6.28 23.85
CA ASP A 119 -11.08 7.11 24.30
C ASP A 119 -10.86 8.27 23.31
N HIS A 120 -11.43 9.42 23.65
CA HIS A 120 -11.34 10.62 22.82
C HIS A 120 -9.88 11.07 22.54
N ALA A 121 -8.95 10.84 23.48
CA ALA A 121 -7.54 11.20 23.29
C ALA A 121 -6.89 10.30 22.22
N SER A 122 -7.16 9.01 22.27
CA SER A 122 -6.68 8.05 21.26
C SER A 122 -7.28 8.36 19.89
N VAL A 123 -8.58 8.64 19.81
CA VAL A 123 -9.25 9.01 18.55
C VAL A 123 -8.65 10.29 17.97
N SER A 124 -8.47 11.33 18.76
CA SER A 124 -7.84 12.58 18.30
C SER A 124 -6.44 12.33 17.76
N SER A 125 -5.63 11.55 18.51
CA SER A 125 -4.26 11.20 18.07
C SER A 125 -4.26 10.50 16.72
N VAL A 126 -5.13 9.51 16.51
CA VAL A 126 -5.24 8.78 15.24
C VAL A 126 -5.64 9.73 14.09
N LEU A 127 -6.68 10.55 14.29
CA LEU A 127 -7.14 11.50 13.26
C LEU A 127 -6.07 12.55 12.91
N GLU A 128 -5.36 13.08 13.89
CA GLU A 128 -4.25 14.01 13.68
C GLU A 128 -3.12 13.38 12.89
N GLN A 129 -2.74 12.14 13.19
CA GLN A 129 -1.69 11.44 12.47
C GLN A 129 -2.11 11.07 11.04
N ILE A 130 -3.37 10.69 10.82
CA ILE A 130 -3.91 10.50 9.47
C ILE A 130 -3.82 11.81 8.68
N ALA A 131 -4.33 12.92 9.24
CA ALA A 131 -4.30 14.22 8.59
C ALA A 131 -2.86 14.67 8.28
N HIS A 132 -1.94 14.50 9.22
CA HIS A 132 -0.53 14.87 9.07
C HIS A 132 0.17 14.08 7.94
N ASN A 133 -0.04 12.76 7.87
CA ASN A 133 0.57 11.93 6.83
C ASN A 133 -0.02 12.23 5.45
N PHE A 134 -1.35 12.45 5.35
CA PHE A 134 -1.95 12.91 4.11
C PHE A 134 -1.45 14.29 3.69
N TYR A 135 -1.32 15.23 4.63
CA TYR A 135 -0.78 16.55 4.35
C TYR A 135 0.62 16.48 3.74
N LYS A 136 1.55 15.72 4.34
CA LYS A 136 2.90 15.51 3.78
C LYS A 136 2.86 14.96 2.36
N MET A 137 2.06 13.92 2.15
CA MET A 137 1.92 13.26 0.85
C MET A 137 1.36 14.23 -0.21
N HIS A 138 0.28 14.94 0.12
CA HIS A 138 -0.38 15.87 -0.80
C HIS A 138 0.48 17.12 -1.06
N LEU A 139 1.18 17.65 -0.05
CA LEU A 139 2.09 18.78 -0.23
C LEU A 139 3.21 18.45 -1.22
N ALA A 140 3.70 17.23 -1.22
CA ALA A 140 4.67 16.74 -2.19
C ALA A 140 4.06 16.42 -3.58
N GLY A 141 2.77 16.70 -3.75
CA GLY A 141 2.02 16.47 -4.99
C GLY A 141 1.64 15.01 -5.25
N TRP A 142 1.78 14.11 -4.25
CA TRP A 142 1.35 12.74 -4.38
C TRP A 142 -0.11 12.59 -3.97
N LYS A 143 -0.86 11.79 -4.70
CA LYS A 143 -2.15 11.26 -4.30
C LYS A 143 -2.05 9.75 -4.10
N HIS A 144 -2.81 9.22 -3.17
CA HIS A 144 -2.95 7.79 -2.95
C HIS A 144 -3.68 7.11 -4.14
N GLY A 145 -4.82 7.67 -4.49
CA GLY A 145 -5.61 7.22 -5.65
C GLY A 145 -6.45 5.96 -5.42
N CYS A 146 -6.33 5.33 -4.25
CA CYS A 146 -7.14 4.22 -3.77
C CYS A 146 -7.32 4.33 -2.25
N CYS A 147 -7.69 5.53 -1.78
CA CYS A 147 -7.71 5.91 -0.38
C CYS A 147 -9.01 5.47 0.30
N TYR A 148 -9.14 4.18 0.53
CA TYR A 148 -10.23 3.62 1.33
C TYR A 148 -9.74 3.34 2.75
N ALA A 149 -10.65 3.30 3.72
CA ALA A 149 -10.32 3.04 5.13
C ALA A 149 -9.49 1.76 5.31
N LYS A 150 -9.77 0.71 4.56
CA LYS A 150 -9.01 -0.55 4.56
C LYS A 150 -7.56 -0.45 4.04
N HIS A 151 -7.16 0.66 3.44
CA HIS A 151 -5.80 0.90 2.93
C HIS A 151 -5.01 1.92 3.78
N VAL A 152 -5.62 2.42 4.84
CA VAL A 152 -4.98 3.23 5.88
C VAL A 152 -4.81 2.36 7.11
N PHE A 153 -3.58 2.10 7.50
CA PHE A 153 -3.23 1.21 8.60
C PHE A 153 -2.79 2.02 9.81
N ILE A 154 -3.20 1.58 10.98
CA ILE A 154 -3.03 2.29 12.24
C ILE A 154 -2.41 1.36 13.26
N LYS A 155 -1.43 1.89 14.00
CA LYS A 155 -0.88 1.27 15.20
C LYS A 155 -0.99 2.26 16.35
N THR A 156 -1.75 1.93 17.37
CA THR A 156 -1.85 2.74 18.60
C THR A 156 -0.81 2.24 19.60
N ILE A 157 -0.07 3.16 20.17
CA ILE A 157 0.97 2.90 21.17
C ILE A 157 0.59 3.67 22.43
N PRO A 158 0.50 3.02 23.61
CA PRO A 158 0.17 3.73 24.85
C PRO A 158 1.11 4.92 25.08
N GLN A 159 0.52 6.08 25.39
CA GLN A 159 1.24 7.32 25.71
C GLN A 159 2.15 7.88 24.58
N GLN A 160 1.96 7.42 23.35
CA GLN A 160 2.66 7.93 22.17
C GLN A 160 1.68 8.31 21.08
N PRO A 161 2.05 9.19 20.14
CA PRO A 161 1.24 9.43 18.95
C PRO A 161 1.02 8.13 18.17
N ALA A 162 -0.18 7.97 17.63
CA ALA A 162 -0.48 6.82 16.76
C ALA A 162 0.44 6.82 15.53
N GLU A 163 0.79 5.65 15.05
CA GLU A 163 1.47 5.50 13.77
C GLU A 163 0.45 5.23 12.67
N VAL A 164 0.63 5.86 11.52
CA VAL A 164 -0.23 5.69 10.33
C VAL A 164 0.61 5.26 9.15
N ALA A 165 0.19 4.20 8.47
CA ALA A 165 0.82 3.68 7.27
C ALA A 165 -0.17 3.56 6.13
N PHE A 166 0.32 3.63 4.88
CA PHE A 166 -0.48 3.49 3.66
C PHE A 166 -0.08 2.22 2.90
N ILE A 167 -1.08 1.47 2.42
CA ILE A 167 -0.91 0.29 1.57
C ILE A 167 -1.65 0.46 0.24
N ASP A 168 -1.51 -0.49 -0.68
CA ASP A 168 -2.13 -0.50 -2.02
C ASP A 168 -1.87 0.79 -2.82
N LEU A 169 -0.59 1.12 -2.96
CA LEU A 169 -0.10 2.32 -3.65
C LEU A 169 -0.04 2.18 -5.19
N GLU A 170 -0.66 1.14 -5.76
CA GLU A 170 -0.68 0.85 -7.19
C GLU A 170 -1.23 2.00 -8.04
N LYS A 171 -2.22 2.74 -7.51
CA LYS A 171 -2.82 3.91 -8.15
C LYS A 171 -2.18 5.24 -7.73
N ALA A 172 -1.22 5.20 -6.80
CA ALA A 172 -0.55 6.39 -6.33
C ALA A 172 0.26 7.05 -7.47
N ARG A 173 0.17 8.36 -7.56
CA ARG A 173 0.84 9.14 -8.59
C ARG A 173 0.95 10.62 -8.23
N ARG A 174 1.90 11.30 -8.85
CA ARG A 174 1.99 12.75 -8.75
C ARG A 174 0.83 13.43 -9.47
N ARG A 175 0.28 14.48 -8.86
CA ARG A 175 -0.78 15.33 -9.42
C ARG A 175 -0.59 16.78 -8.97
N TRP A 176 -0.54 17.66 -9.94
CA TRP A 176 -0.49 19.09 -9.70
C TRP A 176 -1.77 19.77 -10.20
N PRO A 177 -2.23 20.80 -9.53
CA PRO A 177 -1.75 21.32 -8.24
C PRO A 177 -2.10 20.39 -7.07
N ALA A 178 -1.37 20.51 -5.96
CA ALA A 178 -1.44 19.62 -4.79
C ALA A 178 -2.86 19.47 -4.18
N HIS A 179 -3.66 20.56 -4.17
CA HIS A 179 -5.03 20.52 -3.67
C HIS A 179 -5.94 19.53 -4.43
N ARG A 180 -5.68 19.27 -5.72
CA ARG A 180 -6.42 18.25 -6.50
C ARG A 180 -6.09 16.83 -6.08
N ALA A 181 -4.88 16.59 -5.55
CA ALA A 181 -4.52 15.32 -4.95
C ALA A 181 -5.31 15.10 -3.67
N ALA A 182 -5.32 16.11 -2.78
CA ALA A 182 -6.04 16.08 -1.51
C ALA A 182 -7.56 15.85 -1.70
N LEU A 183 -8.21 16.66 -2.56
CA LEU A 183 -9.63 16.52 -2.83
C LEU A 183 -10.04 15.14 -3.35
N HIS A 184 -9.18 14.52 -4.14
CA HIS A 184 -9.46 13.18 -4.65
C HIS A 184 -9.44 12.13 -3.53
N ASP A 185 -8.41 12.15 -2.70
CA ASP A 185 -8.23 11.13 -1.66
C ASP A 185 -9.22 11.31 -0.50
N ILE A 186 -9.50 12.57 -0.10
CA ILE A 186 -10.51 12.87 0.92
C ILE A 186 -11.90 12.35 0.48
N LYS A 187 -12.27 12.52 -0.79
CA LYS A 187 -13.54 12.00 -1.32
C LYS A 187 -13.63 10.47 -1.36
N GLN A 188 -12.49 9.77 -1.30
CA GLN A 188 -12.47 8.32 -1.27
C GLN A 188 -12.47 7.77 0.16
N LEU A 189 -11.95 8.55 1.13
CA LEU A 189 -11.88 8.16 2.54
C LEU A 189 -13.23 8.31 3.25
N GLY A 190 -14.03 9.30 2.87
CA GLY A 190 -15.37 9.60 3.41
C GLY A 190 -16.45 9.20 2.47
#